data_73ebf769cf503b377bce070c7770a2bc
#
_entry.id   73ebf769cf503b377bce070c7770a2bc
#
_cell.length_a   1.000
_cell.length_b   1.000
_cell.length_c   1.000
_cell.angle_alpha   90.00
_cell.angle_beta   90.00
_cell.angle_gamma   90.00
#
_symmetry.space_group_name_H-M   'P 1'
#
loop_
_entity.id
_entity.type
_entity.pdbx_description
1 polymer ?
#
loop_
_entity_poly.entity_id
_entity_poly.type
_entity_poly.pdbx_seq_one_letter_code
_entity_poly.pdbx_strand_id
1 'polypeptide(L)'
;MMNDLDLIVKQYPEDVTTLHVYAIGDVHVGSPQFDEQAIRKKIKIIQDDPLAAVSFCGDASDLGLRNSKTNVYLATLSVKEQLEYTYELFRPIVHKFAAVVPGNHEERITREVGTCPMYDLCVRWGIPEVYRENVAITKFMFGKIPGNNKRQLVFIGITTHGSTRNKHKKFIAGFDGIDFAISGHTHTPEYSPHGKIRVDSISATAKHIPYKEIVVDAHLQPGGYGLKKEYEISPPPELQYLELTAYRDGRANTTRKVHKVMNYHAIQL
;
A
#
# COMPACT_ATOMS: atom_id res chain seq x y z
N MET A 1 -2.09 7.72 -21.14
CA MET A 1 -1.49 7.73 -19.78
C MET A 1 -2.63 7.75 -18.78
N MET A 2 -2.66 6.86 -17.79
CA MET A 2 -3.67 6.93 -16.72
C MET A 2 -3.36 8.15 -15.85
N ASN A 3 -4.42 8.94 -15.51
CA ASN A 3 -4.24 10.08 -14.62
C ASN A 3 -4.21 9.59 -13.17
N ASP A 4 -3.24 10.03 -12.36
CA ASP A 4 -3.13 9.69 -10.93
C ASP A 4 -4.38 10.08 -10.12
N LEU A 5 -5.15 11.06 -10.59
CA LEU A 5 -6.40 11.48 -9.95
C LEU A 5 -7.62 10.64 -10.34
N ASP A 6 -7.47 9.72 -11.31
CA ASP A 6 -8.53 8.79 -11.66
C ASP A 6 -8.58 7.66 -10.63
N LEU A 7 -9.74 7.49 -9.99
CA LEU A 7 -9.91 6.47 -8.96
C LEU A 7 -9.83 5.07 -9.55
N ILE A 8 -9.08 4.20 -8.88
CA ILE A 8 -9.17 2.76 -9.08
C ILE A 8 -10.42 2.27 -8.34
N VAL A 9 -11.32 1.57 -9.02
CA VAL A 9 -12.54 1.02 -8.39
C VAL A 9 -12.37 -0.48 -8.23
N LYS A 10 -12.32 -0.94 -6.99
CA LYS A 10 -12.32 -2.37 -6.64
C LYS A 10 -13.65 -2.73 -6.01
N GLN A 11 -14.42 -3.53 -6.74
CA GLN A 11 -15.72 -4.00 -6.28
C GLN A 11 -15.67 -5.47 -5.92
N TYR A 12 -16.10 -5.78 -4.70
CA TYR A 12 -16.20 -7.12 -4.16
C TYR A 12 -17.67 -7.53 -3.99
N PRO A 13 -17.96 -8.83 -3.86
CA PRO A 13 -19.30 -9.34 -3.70
C PRO A 13 -20.08 -8.73 -2.53
N GLU A 14 -21.41 -8.74 -2.63
CA GLU A 14 -22.29 -8.14 -1.63
C GLU A 14 -22.36 -8.94 -0.31
N ASP A 15 -21.94 -10.19 -0.29
CA ASP A 15 -21.83 -11.04 0.89
C ASP A 15 -20.50 -10.88 1.65
N VAL A 16 -19.52 -10.19 1.06
CA VAL A 16 -18.27 -9.83 1.74
C VAL A 16 -18.55 -8.72 2.75
N THR A 17 -18.52 -9.02 4.04
CA THR A 17 -18.79 -8.05 5.12
C THR A 17 -17.52 -7.42 5.70
N THR A 18 -16.38 -8.01 5.42
CA THR A 18 -15.06 -7.58 5.89
C THR A 18 -14.07 -7.69 4.74
N LEU A 19 -13.15 -6.72 4.65
CA LEU A 19 -12.05 -6.73 3.68
C LEU A 19 -10.74 -6.46 4.40
N HIS A 20 -9.69 -7.22 4.09
CA HIS A 20 -8.36 -7.03 4.63
C HIS A 20 -7.48 -6.33 3.59
N VAL A 21 -7.06 -5.10 3.84
CA VAL A 21 -6.16 -4.36 2.95
C VAL A 21 -4.74 -4.46 3.49
N TYR A 22 -3.96 -5.34 2.87
CA TYR A 22 -2.56 -5.57 3.19
C TYR A 22 -1.67 -4.50 2.57
N ALA A 23 -0.71 -4.03 3.35
CA ALA A 23 0.29 -3.06 2.95
C ALA A 23 1.62 -3.78 2.63
N ILE A 24 2.13 -3.63 1.41
CA ILE A 24 3.41 -4.20 0.97
C ILE A 24 4.19 -3.17 0.17
N GLY A 25 5.49 -3.13 0.37
CA GLY A 25 6.46 -2.32 -0.38
C GLY A 25 7.87 -2.59 0.11
N ASP A 26 8.83 -1.82 -0.37
CA ASP A 26 10.24 -1.84 0.07
C ASP A 26 10.83 -3.27 0.14
N VAL A 27 10.61 -4.05 -0.94
CA VAL A 27 11.02 -5.47 -0.99
C VAL A 27 12.48 -5.61 -1.39
N HIS A 28 12.95 -4.77 -2.32
CA HIS A 28 14.33 -4.68 -2.76
C HIS A 28 14.95 -6.01 -3.23
N VAL A 29 14.22 -6.75 -4.07
CA VAL A 29 14.76 -7.96 -4.70
C VAL A 29 16.08 -7.66 -5.40
N GLY A 30 17.10 -8.47 -5.12
CA GLY A 30 18.46 -8.30 -5.67
C GLY A 30 19.42 -7.49 -4.78
N SER A 31 18.93 -6.88 -3.69
CA SER A 31 19.78 -6.35 -2.65
C SER A 31 20.53 -7.48 -1.93
N PRO A 32 21.81 -7.29 -1.54
CA PRO A 32 22.52 -8.26 -0.71
C PRO A 32 21.86 -8.53 0.65
N GLN A 33 21.03 -7.61 1.11
CA GLN A 33 20.30 -7.72 2.37
C GLN A 33 18.85 -8.21 2.20
N PHE A 34 18.43 -8.57 0.98
CA PHE A 34 17.06 -9.01 0.70
C PHE A 34 16.63 -10.17 1.62
N ASP A 35 15.56 -9.97 2.37
CA ASP A 35 14.96 -10.99 3.23
C ASP A 35 13.85 -11.75 2.49
N GLU A 36 14.28 -12.73 1.69
CA GLU A 36 13.37 -13.58 0.92
C GLU A 36 12.42 -14.36 1.81
N GLN A 37 12.88 -14.81 2.98
CA GLN A 37 12.06 -15.62 3.88
C GLN A 37 10.88 -14.81 4.42
N ALA A 38 11.12 -13.57 4.82
CA ALA A 38 10.07 -12.69 5.34
C ALA A 38 9.00 -12.39 4.28
N ILE A 39 9.40 -11.99 3.05
CA ILE A 39 8.41 -11.69 2.01
C ILE A 39 7.63 -12.92 1.56
N ARG A 40 8.26 -14.11 1.48
CA ARG A 40 7.55 -15.35 1.15
C ARG A 40 6.51 -15.74 2.20
N LYS A 41 6.80 -15.53 3.49
CA LYS A 41 5.81 -15.70 4.57
C LYS A 41 4.62 -14.74 4.41
N LYS A 42 4.88 -13.45 4.14
CA LYS A 42 3.82 -12.45 3.87
C LYS A 42 2.93 -12.88 2.70
N ILE A 43 3.55 -13.24 1.57
CA ILE A 43 2.83 -13.70 0.38
C ILE A 43 1.96 -14.92 0.70
N LYS A 44 2.46 -15.88 1.48
CA LYS A 44 1.69 -17.07 1.86
C LYS A 44 0.47 -16.71 2.71
N ILE A 45 0.62 -15.84 3.70
CA ILE A 45 -0.50 -15.36 4.54
C ILE A 45 -1.56 -14.67 3.66
N ILE A 46 -1.14 -13.77 2.77
CA ILE A 46 -2.03 -13.05 1.87
C ILE A 46 -2.72 -14.01 0.89
N GLN A 47 -1.98 -14.99 0.36
CA GLN A 47 -2.53 -16.00 -0.55
C GLN A 47 -3.65 -16.81 0.09
N ASP A 48 -3.48 -17.19 1.36
CA ASP A 48 -4.43 -18.01 2.11
C ASP A 48 -5.64 -17.21 2.62
N ASP A 49 -5.58 -15.89 2.66
CA ASP A 49 -6.69 -15.04 3.11
C ASP A 49 -7.66 -14.72 1.96
N PRO A 50 -8.88 -15.29 1.95
CA PRO A 50 -9.87 -15.03 0.88
C PRO A 50 -10.39 -13.59 0.86
N LEU A 51 -10.21 -12.82 1.94
CA LEU A 51 -10.66 -11.44 2.09
C LEU A 51 -9.57 -10.42 1.74
N ALA A 52 -8.40 -10.88 1.29
CA ALA A 52 -7.25 -10.02 1.05
C ALA A 52 -7.40 -9.14 -0.19
N ALA A 53 -7.05 -7.87 -0.02
CA ALA A 53 -6.67 -6.92 -1.06
C ALA A 53 -5.26 -6.40 -0.76
N VAL A 54 -4.46 -6.08 -1.76
CA VAL A 54 -3.08 -5.63 -1.57
C VAL A 54 -2.89 -4.23 -2.13
N SER A 55 -2.37 -3.33 -1.31
CA SER A 55 -1.83 -2.03 -1.71
C SER A 55 -0.30 -2.12 -1.74
N PHE A 56 0.29 -2.02 -2.93
CA PHE A 56 1.72 -2.15 -3.16
C PHE A 56 2.35 -0.77 -3.36
N CYS A 57 3.27 -0.36 -2.48
CA CYS A 57 3.80 0.99 -2.43
C CYS A 57 5.23 1.15 -2.99
N GLY A 58 5.65 0.29 -3.92
CA GLY A 58 6.88 0.45 -4.69
C GLY A 58 8.12 -0.20 -4.07
N ASP A 59 9.27 0.04 -4.71
CA ASP A 59 10.58 -0.54 -4.38
C ASP A 59 10.53 -2.08 -4.31
N ALA A 60 9.94 -2.69 -5.35
CA ALA A 60 9.87 -4.16 -5.47
C ALA A 60 11.23 -4.79 -5.70
N SER A 61 12.09 -4.11 -6.47
CA SER A 61 13.43 -4.56 -6.85
C SER A 61 14.46 -3.48 -6.53
N ASP A 62 15.70 -3.88 -6.21
CA ASP A 62 16.76 -2.92 -5.84
C ASP A 62 17.22 -2.06 -7.03
N LEU A 63 17.25 -2.61 -8.24
CA LEU A 63 17.50 -1.93 -9.51
C LEU A 63 18.70 -0.97 -9.48
N GLY A 64 19.80 -1.40 -8.84
CA GLY A 64 20.99 -0.58 -8.69
C GLY A 64 21.63 -0.25 -10.05
N LEU A 65 21.96 1.02 -10.26
CA LEU A 65 22.71 1.55 -11.41
C LEU A 65 24.07 2.07 -10.95
N ARG A 66 24.98 2.34 -11.88
CA ARG A 66 26.33 2.88 -11.56
C ARG A 66 26.30 4.19 -10.77
N ASN A 67 25.28 5.01 -10.98
CA ASN A 67 25.06 6.28 -10.29
C ASN A 67 24.21 6.16 -9.00
N SER A 68 23.80 4.93 -8.64
CA SER A 68 23.06 4.67 -7.41
C SER A 68 23.93 4.83 -6.17
N LYS A 69 23.30 5.12 -5.03
CA LYS A 69 24.00 5.18 -3.72
C LYS A 69 24.49 3.81 -3.27
N THR A 70 23.79 2.74 -3.65
CA THR A 70 24.19 1.35 -3.38
C THR A 70 25.26 0.90 -4.39
N ASN A 71 26.17 0.06 -3.92
CA ASN A 71 27.22 -0.49 -4.79
C ASN A 71 26.62 -1.57 -5.70
N VAL A 72 26.44 -1.24 -6.98
CA VAL A 72 25.87 -2.15 -7.99
C VAL A 72 26.64 -3.48 -8.13
N TYR A 73 27.93 -3.50 -7.80
CA TYR A 73 28.76 -4.71 -7.86
C TYR A 73 28.47 -5.71 -6.71
N LEU A 74 27.69 -5.29 -5.72
CA LEU A 74 27.24 -6.17 -4.64
C LEU A 74 25.83 -6.73 -4.88
N ALA A 75 25.15 -6.29 -5.94
CA ALA A 75 23.83 -6.84 -6.29
C ALA A 75 23.95 -8.36 -6.55
N THR A 76 23.01 -9.12 -5.96
CA THR A 76 23.00 -10.59 -6.08
C THR A 76 22.43 -11.08 -7.40
N LEU A 77 21.67 -10.23 -8.09
CA LEU A 77 21.01 -10.48 -9.37
C LEU A 77 21.22 -9.28 -10.31
N SER A 78 21.33 -9.54 -11.60
CA SER A 78 21.26 -8.47 -12.61
C SER A 78 19.87 -7.83 -12.63
N VAL A 79 19.74 -6.61 -13.18
CA VAL A 79 18.44 -5.91 -13.29
C VAL A 79 17.38 -6.79 -13.95
N LYS A 80 17.71 -7.50 -15.01
CA LYS A 80 16.80 -8.42 -15.69
C LYS A 80 16.35 -9.55 -14.76
N GLU A 81 17.28 -10.19 -14.08
CA GLU A 81 16.97 -11.29 -13.16
C GLU A 81 16.14 -10.81 -11.96
N GLN A 82 16.38 -9.60 -11.45
CA GLN A 82 15.56 -8.99 -10.40
C GLN A 82 14.10 -8.85 -10.83
N LEU A 83 13.85 -8.36 -12.04
CA LEU A 83 12.49 -8.20 -12.57
C LEU A 83 11.80 -9.55 -12.81
N GLU A 84 12.51 -10.55 -13.35
CA GLU A 84 11.96 -11.90 -13.51
C GLU A 84 11.64 -12.54 -12.14
N TYR A 85 12.55 -12.37 -11.19
CA TYR A 85 12.33 -12.88 -9.83
C TYR A 85 11.13 -12.22 -9.17
N THR A 86 11.01 -10.90 -9.26
CA THR A 86 9.87 -10.13 -8.74
C THR A 86 8.55 -10.57 -9.38
N TYR A 87 8.58 -10.79 -10.72
CA TYR A 87 7.41 -11.30 -11.44
C TYR A 87 6.92 -12.64 -10.86
N GLU A 88 7.81 -13.62 -10.70
CA GLU A 88 7.46 -14.94 -10.17
C GLU A 88 7.10 -14.90 -8.67
N LEU A 89 7.78 -14.06 -7.89
CA LEU A 89 7.55 -13.93 -6.45
C LEU A 89 6.11 -13.51 -6.13
N PHE A 90 5.58 -12.51 -6.84
CA PHE A 90 4.24 -11.98 -6.59
C PHE A 90 3.13 -12.67 -7.36
N ARG A 91 3.44 -13.49 -8.36
CA ARG A 91 2.46 -14.20 -9.19
C ARG A 91 1.33 -14.89 -8.39
N PRO A 92 1.57 -15.52 -7.23
CA PRO A 92 0.51 -16.18 -6.46
C PRO A 92 -0.59 -15.25 -5.94
N ILE A 93 -0.28 -13.96 -5.75
CA ILE A 93 -1.21 -12.98 -5.16
C ILE A 93 -1.59 -11.81 -6.07
N VAL A 94 -1.15 -11.83 -7.32
CA VAL A 94 -1.40 -10.75 -8.31
C VAL A 94 -2.87 -10.39 -8.43
N HIS A 95 -3.76 -11.38 -8.42
CA HIS A 95 -5.21 -11.18 -8.51
C HIS A 95 -5.81 -10.41 -7.31
N LYS A 96 -5.06 -10.25 -6.23
CA LYS A 96 -5.46 -9.50 -5.02
C LYS A 96 -4.96 -8.06 -5.04
N PHE A 97 -4.13 -7.66 -6.00
CA PHE A 97 -3.65 -6.29 -6.08
C PHE A 97 -4.78 -5.30 -6.36
N ALA A 98 -4.91 -4.32 -5.48
CA ALA A 98 -5.91 -3.27 -5.55
C ALA A 98 -5.31 -1.93 -5.97
N ALA A 99 -4.04 -1.71 -5.65
CA ALA A 99 -3.26 -0.53 -6.02
C ALA A 99 -1.79 -0.89 -6.14
N VAL A 100 -1.11 -0.32 -7.14
CA VAL A 100 0.34 -0.46 -7.35
C VAL A 100 0.90 0.90 -7.75
N VAL A 101 1.94 1.34 -7.06
CA VAL A 101 2.75 2.51 -7.43
C VAL A 101 4.22 2.11 -7.51
N PRO A 102 5.05 2.75 -8.35
CA PRO A 102 6.48 2.54 -8.36
C PRO A 102 7.12 3.21 -7.13
N GLY A 103 8.31 2.76 -6.78
CA GLY A 103 9.18 3.42 -5.83
C GLY A 103 10.31 4.19 -6.50
N ASN A 104 11.18 4.77 -5.69
CA ASN A 104 12.32 5.52 -6.21
C ASN A 104 13.38 4.61 -6.87
N HIS A 105 13.35 3.31 -6.62
CA HIS A 105 14.22 2.34 -7.28
C HIS A 105 13.76 2.07 -8.71
N GLU A 106 12.47 1.88 -8.95
CA GLU A 106 11.91 1.79 -10.30
C GLU A 106 12.05 3.12 -11.05
N GLU A 107 11.88 4.24 -10.36
CA GLU A 107 12.00 5.58 -10.95
C GLU A 107 13.41 5.88 -11.49
N ARG A 108 14.47 5.30 -10.91
CA ARG A 108 15.84 5.40 -11.47
C ARG A 108 15.90 4.86 -12.88
N ILE A 109 15.33 3.68 -13.11
CA ILE A 109 15.30 3.05 -14.45
C ILE A 109 14.47 3.93 -15.39
N THR A 110 13.31 4.39 -14.93
CA THR A 110 12.44 5.26 -15.75
C THR A 110 13.18 6.51 -16.24
N ARG A 111 13.97 7.14 -15.39
CA ARG A 111 14.76 8.34 -15.76
C ARG A 111 15.88 8.05 -16.77
N GLU A 112 16.48 6.86 -16.70
CA GLU A 112 17.62 6.49 -17.57
C GLU A 112 17.17 5.98 -18.95
N VAL A 113 16.06 5.23 -19.00
CA VAL A 113 15.66 4.53 -20.23
C VAL A 113 14.23 4.83 -20.70
N GLY A 114 13.46 5.64 -19.96
CA GLY A 114 12.12 6.10 -20.36
C GLY A 114 11.01 5.05 -20.22
N THR A 115 11.26 3.89 -19.57
CA THR A 115 10.23 2.88 -19.28
C THR A 115 10.21 2.56 -17.79
N CYS A 116 9.00 2.38 -17.24
CA CYS A 116 8.82 2.07 -15.81
C CYS A 116 8.75 0.56 -15.58
N PRO A 117 9.74 -0.06 -14.93
CA PRO A 117 9.72 -1.49 -14.67
C PRO A 117 8.48 -1.97 -13.92
N MET A 118 7.94 -1.18 -13.00
CA MET A 118 6.73 -1.54 -12.27
C MET A 118 5.49 -1.56 -13.17
N TYR A 119 5.37 -0.60 -14.10
CA TYR A 119 4.30 -0.63 -15.09
C TYR A 119 4.40 -1.86 -15.99
N ASP A 120 5.61 -2.18 -16.47
CA ASP A 120 5.86 -3.36 -17.30
C ASP A 120 5.51 -4.67 -16.56
N LEU A 121 5.82 -4.75 -15.25
CA LEU A 121 5.38 -5.87 -14.40
C LEU A 121 3.86 -5.94 -14.30
N CYS A 122 3.17 -4.82 -14.09
CA CYS A 122 1.69 -4.79 -14.05
C CYS A 122 1.07 -5.25 -15.38
N VAL A 123 1.63 -4.85 -16.51
CA VAL A 123 1.20 -5.33 -17.83
C VAL A 123 1.41 -6.85 -17.97
N ARG A 124 2.57 -7.36 -17.59
CA ARG A 124 2.87 -8.80 -17.63
C ARG A 124 1.98 -9.63 -16.70
N TRP A 125 1.61 -9.08 -15.54
CA TRP A 125 0.66 -9.69 -14.60
C TRP A 125 -0.79 -9.60 -15.06
N GLY A 126 -1.09 -8.80 -16.11
CA GLY A 126 -2.45 -8.59 -16.60
C GLY A 126 -3.31 -7.67 -15.73
N ILE A 127 -2.68 -6.78 -14.96
CA ILE A 127 -3.34 -5.85 -14.02
C ILE A 127 -2.92 -4.38 -14.23
N PRO A 128 -2.73 -3.87 -15.46
CA PRO A 128 -2.27 -2.49 -15.65
C PRO A 128 -3.24 -1.44 -15.09
N GLU A 129 -4.52 -1.78 -14.94
CA GLU A 129 -5.56 -0.87 -14.44
C GLU A 129 -5.37 -0.46 -12.97
N VAL A 130 -4.65 -1.25 -12.17
CA VAL A 130 -4.36 -0.93 -10.76
C VAL A 130 -3.08 -0.11 -10.56
N TYR A 131 -2.34 0.13 -11.64
CA TYR A 131 -1.11 0.93 -11.60
C TYR A 131 -1.41 2.44 -11.66
N ARG A 132 -0.66 3.22 -10.87
CA ARG A 132 -0.56 4.68 -11.02
C ARG A 132 0.90 5.10 -10.85
N GLU A 133 1.29 6.19 -11.53
CA GLU A 133 2.68 6.62 -11.58
C GLU A 133 3.17 7.21 -10.25
N ASN A 134 2.33 7.97 -9.55
CA ASN A 134 2.74 8.67 -8.32
C ASN A 134 1.86 8.35 -7.12
N VAL A 135 0.56 8.32 -7.31
CA VAL A 135 -0.42 8.07 -6.25
C VAL A 135 -1.62 7.29 -6.79
N ALA A 136 -1.98 6.22 -6.12
CA ALA A 136 -3.18 5.45 -6.43
C ALA A 136 -4.29 5.77 -5.42
N ILE A 137 -5.38 6.36 -5.89
CA ILE A 137 -6.58 6.58 -5.09
C ILE A 137 -7.53 5.43 -5.37
N THR A 138 -7.76 4.57 -4.38
CA THR A 138 -8.56 3.35 -4.56
C THR A 138 -9.88 3.43 -3.81
N LYS A 139 -10.97 3.20 -4.53
CA LYS A 139 -12.30 3.04 -3.99
C LYS A 139 -12.61 1.56 -3.79
N PHE A 140 -12.64 1.12 -2.55
CA PHE A 140 -13.03 -0.23 -2.16
C PHE A 140 -14.54 -0.27 -1.92
N MET A 141 -15.25 -1.12 -2.65
CA MET A 141 -16.69 -1.31 -2.55
C MET A 141 -16.98 -2.77 -2.22
N PHE A 142 -17.64 -3.05 -1.12
CA PHE A 142 -17.97 -4.43 -0.71
C PHE A 142 -19.21 -4.48 0.17
N GLY A 143 -19.76 -5.67 0.35
CA GLY A 143 -20.89 -5.92 1.23
C GLY A 143 -22.09 -5.03 0.98
N LYS A 144 -22.91 -4.92 1.99
CA LYS A 144 -24.06 -4.01 2.02
C LYS A 144 -23.97 -3.09 3.23
N ILE A 145 -24.39 -1.84 3.06
CA ILE A 145 -24.52 -0.93 4.21
C ILE A 145 -25.54 -1.54 5.17
N PRO A 146 -25.19 -1.78 6.44
CA PRO A 146 -26.13 -2.35 7.41
C PRO A 146 -27.49 -1.60 7.42
N GLY A 147 -28.55 -2.33 7.05
CA GLY A 147 -29.93 -1.81 6.92
C GLY A 147 -30.22 -0.96 5.68
N ASN A 148 -29.36 -0.99 4.68
CA ASN A 148 -29.65 -0.47 3.35
C ASN A 148 -29.15 -1.46 2.29
N ASN A 149 -30.01 -2.35 1.83
CA ASN A 149 -29.67 -3.42 0.88
C ASN A 149 -29.35 -2.92 -0.55
N LYS A 150 -29.49 -1.61 -0.82
CA LYS A 150 -29.27 -1.02 -2.14
C LYS A 150 -27.88 -0.38 -2.32
N ARG A 151 -27.09 -0.23 -1.24
CA ARG A 151 -25.80 0.44 -1.29
C ARG A 151 -24.71 -0.41 -0.66
N GLN A 152 -23.59 -0.49 -1.36
CA GLN A 152 -22.38 -1.10 -0.83
C GLN A 152 -21.67 -0.19 0.17
N LEU A 153 -20.87 -0.80 1.04
CA LEU A 153 -19.95 -0.11 1.90
C LEU A 153 -18.78 0.41 1.04
N VAL A 154 -18.32 1.63 1.29
CA VAL A 154 -17.26 2.27 0.49
C VAL A 154 -16.17 2.78 1.42
N PHE A 155 -14.92 2.42 1.14
CA PHE A 155 -13.73 3.03 1.73
C PHE A 155 -12.85 3.62 0.63
N ILE A 156 -12.16 4.72 0.94
CA ILE A 156 -11.20 5.38 0.05
C ILE A 156 -9.81 5.28 0.66
N GLY A 157 -8.93 4.55 -0.02
CA GLY A 157 -7.54 4.42 0.33
C GLY A 157 -6.62 5.18 -0.62
N ILE A 158 -5.50 5.67 -0.11
CA ILE A 158 -4.37 6.18 -0.90
C ILE A 158 -3.20 5.22 -0.75
N THR A 159 -2.56 4.91 -1.88
CA THR A 159 -1.28 4.21 -1.92
C THR A 159 -0.27 5.08 -2.65
N THR A 160 0.88 5.31 -2.03
CA THR A 160 2.01 6.07 -2.59
C THR A 160 3.32 5.47 -2.09
N HIS A 161 4.42 5.66 -2.82
CA HIS A 161 5.71 5.20 -2.30
C HIS A 161 6.14 6.01 -1.06
N GLY A 162 5.78 7.28 -1.02
CA GLY A 162 6.16 8.15 0.09
C GLY A 162 7.43 8.95 -0.19
N SER A 163 7.94 9.54 0.87
CA SER A 163 9.17 10.36 0.87
C SER A 163 9.62 10.54 2.32
N THR A 164 10.49 11.53 2.60
CA THR A 164 10.83 11.86 3.99
C THR A 164 9.56 12.09 4.82
N ARG A 165 9.55 11.61 6.07
CA ARG A 165 8.38 11.55 6.97
C ARG A 165 7.53 12.84 6.98
N ASN A 166 8.17 14.00 7.16
CA ASN A 166 7.46 15.27 7.25
C ASN A 166 6.85 15.71 5.91
N LYS A 167 7.52 15.45 4.80
CA LYS A 167 7.03 15.79 3.45
C LYS A 167 5.84 14.91 3.10
N HIS A 168 5.93 13.62 3.40
CA HIS A 168 4.86 12.66 3.16
C HIS A 168 3.59 13.02 3.96
N LYS A 169 3.70 13.29 5.27
CA LYS A 169 2.57 13.70 6.11
C LYS A 169 1.85 14.95 5.57
N LYS A 170 2.61 15.96 5.10
CA LYS A 170 2.02 17.15 4.46
C LYS A 170 1.28 16.81 3.17
N PHE A 171 1.84 15.91 2.36
CA PHE A 171 1.21 15.45 1.11
C PHE A 171 -0.13 14.76 1.38
N ILE A 172 -0.16 13.77 2.26
CA ILE A 172 -1.39 13.05 2.62
C ILE A 172 -2.43 13.98 3.26
N ALA A 173 -1.99 14.96 4.05
CA ALA A 173 -2.90 15.94 4.65
C ALA A 173 -3.65 16.80 3.62
N GLY A 174 -3.15 16.90 2.38
CA GLY A 174 -3.81 17.60 1.27
C GLY A 174 -5.04 16.88 0.71
N PHE A 175 -5.21 15.58 0.97
CA PHE A 175 -6.35 14.81 0.47
C PHE A 175 -7.53 14.88 1.46
N ASP A 176 -8.70 15.26 0.96
CA ASP A 176 -9.93 15.20 1.73
C ASP A 176 -10.79 14.00 1.31
N GLY A 177 -11.53 13.41 2.26
CA GLY A 177 -12.45 12.30 1.99
C GLY A 177 -11.80 10.91 1.94
N ILE A 178 -10.52 10.79 2.33
CA ILE A 178 -9.85 9.50 2.46
C ILE A 178 -10.16 8.85 3.82
N ASP A 179 -10.15 7.53 3.84
CA ASP A 179 -10.28 6.73 5.06
C ASP A 179 -8.90 6.26 5.57
N PHE A 180 -7.96 5.97 4.64
CA PHE A 180 -6.60 5.57 5.01
C PHE A 180 -5.57 5.91 3.92
N ALA A 181 -4.29 5.89 4.30
CA ALA A 181 -3.14 5.99 3.42
C ALA A 181 -2.10 4.91 3.75
N ILE A 182 -1.46 4.37 2.71
CA ILE A 182 -0.39 3.38 2.81
C ILE A 182 0.81 3.88 2.03
N SER A 183 1.99 3.83 2.67
CA SER A 183 3.26 4.24 2.07
C SER A 183 4.44 3.40 2.55
N GLY A 184 5.60 3.58 1.91
CA GLY A 184 6.88 2.95 2.25
C GLY A 184 8.01 3.96 2.37
N HIS A 185 9.15 3.66 1.72
CA HIS A 185 10.33 4.52 1.55
C HIS A 185 11.21 4.71 2.78
N THR A 186 10.63 4.88 3.96
CA THR A 186 11.43 5.16 5.18
C THR A 186 11.96 3.90 5.85
N HIS A 187 11.46 2.74 5.45
CA HIS A 187 11.80 1.43 6.01
C HIS A 187 11.50 1.27 7.51
N THR A 188 10.83 2.24 8.10
CA THR A 188 10.45 2.24 9.52
C THR A 188 8.95 2.08 9.61
N PRO A 189 8.43 0.90 9.99
CA PRO A 189 7.01 0.64 10.08
C PRO A 189 6.35 1.58 11.08
N GLU A 190 5.24 2.19 10.67
CA GLU A 190 4.48 3.10 11.52
C GLU A 190 2.98 2.93 11.28
N TYR A 191 2.22 2.99 12.35
CA TYR A 191 0.78 3.17 12.31
C TYR A 191 0.39 4.43 13.03
N SER A 192 -0.30 5.33 12.35
CA SER A 192 -0.70 6.64 12.90
C SER A 192 -2.19 6.91 12.65
N PRO A 193 -3.02 6.99 13.70
CA PRO A 193 -4.38 7.52 13.58
C PRO A 193 -4.35 9.05 13.51
N HIS A 194 -5.11 9.61 12.57
CA HIS A 194 -5.24 11.04 12.34
C HIS A 194 -6.71 11.49 12.31
N GLY A 195 -6.93 12.81 12.33
CA GLY A 195 -8.26 13.38 12.19
C GLY A 195 -8.22 14.74 11.51
N LYS A 196 -9.27 15.02 10.75
CA LYS A 196 -9.52 16.31 10.12
C LYS A 196 -10.90 16.84 10.56
N ILE A 197 -11.05 18.16 10.61
CA ILE A 197 -12.38 18.78 10.74
C ILE A 197 -12.84 19.18 9.34
N ARG A 198 -13.95 18.58 8.90
CA ARG A 198 -14.63 19.00 7.67
C ARG A 198 -15.77 19.94 8.04
N VAL A 199 -15.70 21.15 7.52
CA VAL A 199 -16.77 22.14 7.64
C VAL A 199 -17.66 22.04 6.41
N ASP A 200 -18.96 21.81 6.62
CA ASP A 200 -19.99 21.87 5.59
C ASP A 200 -20.73 23.20 5.72
N SER A 201 -20.50 24.10 4.78
CA SER A 201 -21.08 25.43 4.76
C SER A 201 -22.59 25.41 4.44
N ILE A 202 -23.09 24.37 3.75
CA ILE A 202 -24.51 24.26 3.39
C ILE A 202 -25.33 23.82 4.58
N SER A 203 -24.87 22.80 5.29
CA SER A 203 -25.56 22.30 6.49
C SER A 203 -25.17 23.04 7.78
N ALA A 204 -24.23 24.02 7.69
CA ALA A 204 -23.67 24.74 8.83
C ALA A 204 -23.16 23.80 9.96
N THR A 205 -22.51 22.70 9.59
CA THR A 205 -21.99 21.70 10.52
C THR A 205 -20.49 21.48 10.36
N ALA A 206 -19.84 21.13 11.45
CA ALA A 206 -18.47 20.64 11.45
C ALA A 206 -18.43 19.18 11.93
N LYS A 207 -17.66 18.33 11.21
CA LYS A 207 -17.54 16.91 11.53
C LYS A 207 -16.08 16.51 11.66
N HIS A 208 -15.77 15.73 12.67
CA HIS A 208 -14.48 15.06 12.78
C HIS A 208 -14.46 13.86 11.82
N ILE A 209 -13.48 13.85 10.91
CA ILE A 209 -13.25 12.78 9.93
C ILE A 209 -11.94 12.10 10.29
N PRO A 210 -11.97 10.89 10.84
CA PRO A 210 -10.77 10.14 11.12
C PRO A 210 -10.21 9.53 9.82
N TYR A 211 -8.88 9.42 9.73
CA TYR A 211 -8.20 8.60 8.74
C TYR A 211 -6.99 7.92 9.38
N LYS A 212 -6.49 6.86 8.75
CA LYS A 212 -5.38 6.07 9.27
C LYS A 212 -4.23 6.09 8.27
N GLU A 213 -3.00 6.08 8.78
CA GLU A 213 -1.79 6.03 7.96
C GLU A 213 -0.96 4.83 8.38
N ILE A 214 -0.49 4.07 7.39
CA ILE A 214 0.44 2.96 7.54
C ILE A 214 1.67 3.27 6.71
N VAL A 215 2.84 3.15 7.32
CA VAL A 215 4.14 3.07 6.65
C VAL A 215 4.62 1.63 6.76
N VAL A 216 4.96 1.00 5.63
CA VAL A 216 5.41 -0.39 5.62
C VAL A 216 6.86 -0.51 6.10
N ASP A 217 7.20 -1.70 6.58
CA ASP A 217 8.58 -2.11 6.80
C ASP A 217 9.30 -2.43 5.48
N ALA A 218 10.63 -2.54 5.55
CA ALA A 218 11.43 -3.05 4.46
C ALA A 218 11.75 -4.55 4.64
N HIS A 219 11.91 -5.25 3.52
CA HIS A 219 12.32 -6.66 3.51
C HIS A 219 13.84 -6.77 3.37
N LEU A 220 14.54 -6.10 4.28
CA LEU A 220 16.00 -6.03 4.32
C LEU A 220 16.50 -6.46 5.70
N GLN A 221 17.45 -7.39 5.71
CA GLN A 221 18.21 -7.71 6.91
C GLN A 221 19.18 -6.57 7.25
N PRO A 222 19.48 -6.33 8.54
CA PRO A 222 20.46 -5.32 8.93
C PRO A 222 21.82 -5.59 8.27
N GLY A 223 22.37 -4.59 7.55
CA GLY A 223 23.65 -4.78 6.85
C GLY A 223 23.98 -3.66 5.86
N GLY A 224 25.08 -3.86 5.14
CA GLY A 224 25.48 -3.08 3.98
C GLY A 224 25.52 -1.57 4.19
N TYR A 225 24.88 -0.85 3.27
CA TYR A 225 24.85 0.62 3.25
C TYR A 225 24.19 1.23 4.49
N GLY A 226 23.13 0.60 5.01
CA GLY A 226 22.40 1.09 6.19
C GLY A 226 23.29 1.16 7.42
N LEU A 227 24.00 0.07 7.74
CA LEU A 227 24.97 0.07 8.86
C LEU A 227 26.14 1.02 8.62
N LYS A 228 26.66 1.10 7.38
CA LYS A 228 27.73 2.05 7.02
C LYS A 228 27.33 3.51 7.24
N LYS A 229 26.06 3.84 7.14
CA LYS A 229 25.50 5.19 7.30
C LYS A 229 24.86 5.41 8.67
N GLU A 230 24.97 4.44 9.57
CA GLU A 230 24.38 4.51 10.91
C GLU A 230 22.86 4.81 10.87
N TYR A 231 22.17 4.20 9.89
CA TYR A 231 20.71 4.30 9.83
C TYR A 231 20.10 3.51 10.99
N GLU A 232 18.96 3.97 11.44
CA GLU A 232 18.17 3.26 12.44
C GLU A 232 17.93 1.81 12.00
N ILE A 233 18.18 0.87 12.92
CA ILE A 233 17.94 -0.56 12.65
C ILE A 233 16.43 -0.79 12.71
N SER A 234 15.86 -1.23 11.57
CA SER A 234 14.44 -1.57 11.49
C SER A 234 14.10 -2.71 12.45
N PRO A 235 12.91 -2.70 13.06
CA PRO A 235 12.42 -3.85 13.82
C PRO A 235 12.29 -5.10 12.93
N PRO A 236 12.11 -6.29 13.53
CA PRO A 236 11.84 -7.50 12.75
C PRO A 236 10.64 -7.30 11.81
N PRO A 237 10.67 -7.93 10.62
CA PRO A 237 9.61 -7.76 9.63
C PRO A 237 8.23 -8.15 10.17
N GLU A 238 7.22 -7.34 9.87
CA GLU A 238 5.83 -7.59 10.21
C GLU A 238 4.92 -7.43 8.99
N LEU A 239 3.82 -8.15 8.94
CA LEU A 239 2.79 -7.96 7.92
C LEU A 239 1.68 -7.07 8.46
N GLN A 240 1.58 -5.87 7.94
CA GLN A 240 0.60 -4.86 8.34
C GLN A 240 -0.63 -4.91 7.43
N TYR A 241 -1.81 -4.80 8.02
CA TYR A 241 -3.05 -4.65 7.27
C TYR A 241 -4.13 -3.89 8.03
N LEU A 242 -5.11 -3.39 7.28
CA LEU A 242 -6.35 -2.82 7.80
C LEU A 242 -7.50 -3.80 7.55
N GLU A 243 -8.19 -4.18 8.60
CA GLU A 243 -9.49 -4.82 8.52
C GLU A 243 -10.56 -3.74 8.38
N LEU A 244 -11.25 -3.73 7.25
CA LEU A 244 -12.30 -2.79 6.93
C LEU A 244 -13.65 -3.45 7.14
N THR A 245 -14.50 -2.85 7.98
CA THR A 245 -15.86 -3.34 8.23
C THR A 245 -16.79 -2.16 8.60
N ALA A 246 -18.05 -2.43 8.88
CA ALA A 246 -18.97 -1.43 9.39
C ALA A 246 -20.04 -2.05 10.30
N TYR A 247 -20.54 -1.26 11.22
CA TYR A 247 -21.69 -1.62 12.01
C TYR A 247 -22.74 -0.50 11.97
N ARG A 248 -23.95 -0.85 12.36
CA ARG A 248 -25.07 0.08 12.50
C ARG A 248 -25.44 0.27 13.96
N ASP A 249 -25.68 1.52 14.34
CA ASP A 249 -26.12 1.84 15.69
C ASP A 249 -27.53 1.27 15.98
N GLY A 250 -27.67 0.48 17.04
CA GLY A 250 -28.90 -0.27 17.37
C GLY A 250 -30.02 0.51 18.04
N ARG A 251 -29.89 1.84 18.22
CA ARG A 251 -30.90 2.65 18.90
C ARG A 251 -32.14 2.91 18.03
N ALA A 252 -33.29 2.51 18.52
CA ALA A 252 -34.55 2.39 17.78
C ALA A 252 -35.16 3.70 17.25
N ASN A 253 -34.76 4.90 17.71
CA ASN A 253 -35.48 6.17 17.44
C ASN A 253 -34.60 7.30 16.89
N THR A 254 -33.37 7.05 16.41
CA THR A 254 -32.55 8.07 15.79
C THR A 254 -32.18 7.62 14.38
N THR A 255 -31.86 8.58 13.48
CA THR A 255 -31.31 8.33 12.15
C THR A 255 -30.11 7.36 12.28
N ARG A 256 -30.35 6.10 11.95
CA ARG A 256 -29.41 4.99 12.13
C ARG A 256 -28.14 5.28 11.33
N LYS A 257 -27.06 5.71 12.00
CA LYS A 257 -25.77 5.98 11.38
C LYS A 257 -25.05 4.68 11.10
N VAL A 258 -24.45 4.60 9.93
CA VAL A 258 -23.47 3.56 9.59
C VAL A 258 -22.12 4.06 10.03
N HIS A 259 -21.43 3.27 10.84
CA HIS A 259 -20.09 3.54 11.31
C HIS A 259 -19.11 2.65 10.55
N LYS A 260 -18.22 3.27 9.81
CA LYS A 260 -17.05 2.60 9.24
C LYS A 260 -16.08 2.25 10.36
N VAL A 261 -15.57 1.04 10.34
CA VAL A 261 -14.56 0.57 11.30
C VAL A 261 -13.32 0.14 10.51
N MET A 262 -12.18 0.58 10.98
CA MET A 262 -10.87 0.19 10.46
C MET A 262 -10.02 -0.27 11.63
N ASN A 263 -9.74 -1.55 11.71
CA ASN A 263 -8.85 -2.12 12.71
C ASN A 263 -7.48 -2.34 12.09
N TYR A 264 -6.44 -1.87 12.77
CA TYR A 264 -5.06 -2.12 12.37
C TYR A 264 -4.58 -3.41 12.99
N HIS A 265 -3.87 -4.19 12.20
CA HIS A 265 -3.24 -5.43 12.60
C HIS A 265 -1.80 -5.50 12.09
N ALA A 266 -0.93 -6.07 12.92
CA ALA A 266 0.45 -6.40 12.55
C ALA A 266 0.74 -7.84 12.98
N ILE A 267 1.17 -8.66 12.02
CA ILE A 267 1.53 -10.06 12.23
C ILE A 267 3.05 -10.15 12.21
N GLN A 268 3.65 -10.55 13.33
CA GLN A 268 5.10 -10.83 13.42
C GLN A 268 5.43 -12.09 12.60
N LEU A 269 6.57 -12.07 11.87
CA LEU A 269 6.93 -13.11 10.90
C LEU A 269 8.00 -14.09 11.40
#